data_f19289cf4543d959d451012cc7d91490
#
_entry.id   f19289cf4543d959d451012cc7d91490
#
_cell.length_a   1.000
_cell.length_b   1.000
_cell.length_c   1.000
_cell.angle_alpha   90.00
_cell.angle_beta   90.00
_cell.angle_gamma   90.00
#
_symmetry.space_group_name_H-M   'P 1'
#
loop_
_entity.id
_entity.type
_entity.pdbx_description
1 polymer ?
#
loop_
_entity_poly.entity_id
_entity_poly.type
_entity_poly.pdbx_seq_one_letter_code
_entity_poly.pdbx_strand_id
1 'polypeptide(L)'
;MAGHAITNRIEFKDYCLRRLGAPVLEINVSHEQIEDAIDDGIQLYQERHFDGVERMYLKYKITQADIDRGTGKNTDGVGIVTTTVNSSAVSGLGTVTSNWYESSNFIEVPDPVIGIEKIFKFDTSSISGGMFSIKYQLFMNDLYYFNSVNLLQYAMTKSYLEDIDHLLTTDKQVRFNKRQNRLYMDIDWGAESVDNWLILDCYRALDPATFTNVYNDLFLKQWVTALIKKQWGQNMSKFKGVKLPGGIEMNGSEIY
;
A
#
# COMPACT_ATOMS: atom_id res chain seq x y z
N MET A 1 -15.12 -32.59 4.57
CA MET A 1 -15.75 -31.84 5.68
C MET A 1 -15.45 -30.38 5.45
N ALA A 2 -16.45 -29.58 5.10
CA ALA A 2 -16.28 -28.14 5.01
C ALA A 2 -16.09 -27.62 6.45
N GLY A 3 -14.88 -27.25 6.80
CA GLY A 3 -14.61 -26.55 8.06
C GLY A 3 -15.43 -25.26 8.09
N HIS A 4 -15.90 -24.84 9.24
CA HIS A 4 -16.59 -23.58 9.42
C HIS A 4 -15.65 -22.45 8.95
N ALA A 5 -15.99 -21.80 7.82
CA ALA A 5 -15.23 -20.69 7.30
C ALA A 5 -15.46 -19.46 8.20
N ILE A 6 -14.40 -18.83 8.62
CA ILE A 6 -14.44 -17.60 9.43
C ILE A 6 -14.71 -16.45 8.46
N THR A 7 -15.79 -15.72 8.68
CA THR A 7 -16.25 -14.68 7.76
C THR A 7 -16.28 -13.29 8.36
N ASN A 8 -16.10 -13.18 9.67
CA ASN A 8 -16.14 -11.91 10.36
C ASN A 8 -15.15 -11.82 11.51
N ARG A 9 -14.90 -10.60 11.97
CA ARG A 9 -13.94 -10.28 13.03
C ARG A 9 -14.29 -10.95 14.37
N ILE A 10 -15.57 -11.10 14.67
CA ILE A 10 -16.04 -11.72 15.93
C ILE A 10 -15.72 -13.23 15.92
N GLU A 11 -16.05 -13.91 14.85
CA GLU A 11 -15.73 -15.33 14.68
C GLU A 11 -14.22 -15.58 14.68
N PHE A 12 -13.45 -14.67 14.12
CA PHE A 12 -12.00 -14.71 14.11
C PHE A 12 -11.42 -14.60 15.52
N LYS A 13 -11.90 -13.64 16.30
CA LYS A 13 -11.54 -13.47 17.70
C LYS A 13 -11.88 -14.75 18.50
N ASP A 14 -13.10 -15.25 18.36
CA ASP A 14 -13.53 -16.48 19.06
C ASP A 14 -12.68 -17.68 18.64
N TYR A 15 -12.28 -17.77 17.39
CA TYR A 15 -11.35 -18.80 16.93
C TYR A 15 -10.00 -18.70 17.62
N CYS A 16 -9.40 -17.52 17.69
CA CYS A 16 -8.12 -17.31 18.36
C CYS A 16 -8.18 -17.68 19.86
N LEU A 17 -9.25 -17.25 20.53
CA LEU A 17 -9.47 -17.59 21.94
C LEU A 17 -9.67 -19.10 22.17
N ARG A 18 -10.45 -19.78 21.31
CA ARG A 18 -10.61 -21.25 21.38
C ARG A 18 -9.28 -21.97 21.18
N ARG A 19 -8.40 -21.46 20.32
CA ARG A 19 -7.05 -22.03 20.12
C ARG A 19 -6.17 -21.89 21.35
N LEU A 20 -6.42 -20.89 22.19
CA LEU A 20 -5.73 -20.69 23.47
C LEU A 20 -6.37 -21.46 24.64
N GLY A 21 -7.53 -22.05 24.42
CA GLY A 21 -8.19 -22.92 25.41
C GLY A 21 -9.52 -22.38 25.95
N ALA A 22 -10.00 -21.23 25.50
CA ALA A 22 -11.32 -20.75 25.87
C ALA A 22 -12.43 -21.69 25.35
N PRO A 23 -13.56 -21.87 26.03
CA PRO A 23 -13.95 -21.29 27.33
C PRO A 23 -13.44 -22.09 28.56
N VAL A 24 -12.73 -23.22 28.34
CA VAL A 24 -12.28 -24.09 29.42
C VAL A 24 -11.24 -23.39 30.32
N LEU A 25 -10.34 -22.63 29.69
CA LEU A 25 -9.37 -21.78 30.36
C LEU A 25 -9.83 -20.32 30.28
N GLU A 26 -9.72 -19.61 31.39
CA GLU A 26 -9.93 -18.18 31.42
C GLU A 26 -8.68 -17.48 30.88
N ILE A 27 -8.86 -16.77 29.74
CA ILE A 27 -7.77 -16.02 29.10
C ILE A 27 -7.79 -14.59 29.64
N ASN A 28 -6.80 -14.26 30.48
CA ASN A 28 -6.72 -12.94 31.15
C ASN A 28 -6.15 -11.86 30.22
N VAL A 29 -6.88 -11.58 29.14
CA VAL A 29 -6.59 -10.51 28.16
C VAL A 29 -7.85 -9.69 28.00
N SER A 30 -7.73 -8.36 28.03
CA SER A 30 -8.89 -7.50 27.81
C SER A 30 -9.38 -7.56 26.36
N HIS A 31 -10.65 -7.22 26.15
CA HIS A 31 -11.23 -7.16 24.81
C HIS A 31 -10.44 -6.22 23.90
N GLU A 32 -10.04 -5.06 24.41
CA GLU A 32 -9.28 -4.04 23.67
C GLU A 32 -7.90 -4.57 23.27
N GLN A 33 -7.18 -5.24 24.16
CA GLN A 33 -5.89 -5.86 23.84
C GLN A 33 -5.99 -6.93 22.74
N ILE A 34 -7.12 -7.65 22.68
CA ILE A 34 -7.36 -8.63 21.62
C ILE A 34 -7.62 -7.92 20.29
N GLU A 35 -8.41 -6.83 20.31
CA GLU A 35 -8.68 -6.05 19.11
C GLU A 35 -7.41 -5.39 18.56
N ASP A 36 -6.56 -4.84 19.44
CA ASP A 36 -5.24 -4.29 19.05
C ASP A 36 -4.35 -5.36 18.41
N ALA A 37 -4.33 -6.57 19.00
CA ALA A 37 -3.56 -7.68 18.44
C ALA A 37 -4.08 -8.15 17.07
N ILE A 38 -5.40 -8.05 16.83
CA ILE A 38 -6.01 -8.33 15.53
C ILE A 38 -5.61 -7.26 14.52
N ASP A 39 -5.66 -5.98 14.89
CA ASP A 39 -5.29 -4.88 14.01
C ASP A 39 -3.82 -4.90 13.64
N ASP A 40 -2.93 -5.15 14.59
CA ASP A 40 -1.49 -5.35 14.35
C ASP A 40 -1.25 -6.55 13.40
N GLY A 41 -2.00 -7.63 13.60
CA GLY A 41 -1.91 -8.82 12.77
C GLY A 41 -2.38 -8.57 11.33
N ILE A 42 -3.48 -7.85 11.14
CA ILE A 42 -4.01 -7.46 9.83
C ILE A 42 -3.02 -6.52 9.13
N GLN A 43 -2.49 -5.53 9.85
CA GLN A 43 -1.51 -4.62 9.28
C GLN A 43 -0.27 -5.36 8.80
N LEU A 44 0.29 -6.25 9.61
CA LEU A 44 1.44 -7.06 9.22
C LEU A 44 1.13 -7.96 8.01
N TYR A 45 -0.07 -8.56 7.98
CA TYR A 45 -0.53 -9.37 6.85
C TYR A 45 -0.58 -8.56 5.56
N GLN A 46 -1.17 -7.37 5.59
CA GLN A 46 -1.24 -6.47 4.44
C GLN A 46 0.13 -5.95 3.98
N GLU A 47 1.08 -5.75 4.90
CA GLU A 47 2.41 -5.22 4.55
C GLU A 47 3.40 -6.30 4.09
N ARG A 48 3.25 -7.55 4.54
CA ARG A 48 4.29 -8.58 4.41
C ARG A 48 3.85 -9.86 3.72
N HIS A 49 2.54 -10.17 3.73
CA HIS A 49 2.06 -11.40 3.13
C HIS A 49 1.69 -11.19 1.66
N PHE A 50 2.04 -12.14 0.79
CA PHE A 50 1.80 -12.04 -0.65
C PHE A 50 0.30 -11.96 -1.01
N ASP A 51 -0.58 -12.59 -0.23
CA ASP A 51 -2.04 -12.52 -0.37
C ASP A 51 -2.67 -11.35 0.39
N GLY A 52 -1.87 -10.52 1.07
CA GLY A 52 -2.36 -9.33 1.79
C GLY A 52 -2.61 -8.13 0.87
N VAL A 53 -2.13 -8.21 -0.37
CA VAL A 53 -2.22 -7.15 -1.35
C VAL A 53 -2.68 -7.70 -2.69
N GLU A 54 -3.37 -6.86 -3.45
CA GLU A 54 -3.83 -7.15 -4.80
C GLU A 54 -3.25 -6.12 -5.77
N ARG A 55 -2.67 -6.58 -6.87
CA ARG A 55 -2.29 -5.71 -7.96
C ARG A 55 -3.51 -5.36 -8.78
N MET A 56 -3.77 -4.08 -8.97
CA MET A 56 -4.94 -3.60 -9.66
C MET A 56 -4.66 -2.34 -10.49
N TYR A 57 -5.53 -2.09 -11.45
CA TYR A 57 -5.52 -0.86 -12.23
C TYR A 57 -6.59 0.09 -11.71
N LEU A 58 -6.17 1.26 -11.20
CA LEU A 58 -7.07 2.34 -10.84
C LEU A 58 -7.18 3.33 -11.99
N LYS A 59 -8.40 3.69 -12.35
CA LYS A 59 -8.69 4.76 -13.30
C LYS A 59 -8.91 6.06 -12.53
N TYR A 60 -8.18 7.08 -12.89
CA TYR A 60 -8.36 8.42 -12.36
C TYR A 60 -8.67 9.41 -13.48
N LYS A 61 -9.66 10.25 -13.27
CA LYS A 61 -10.04 11.30 -14.23
C LYS A 61 -9.48 12.61 -13.73
N ILE A 62 -8.62 13.26 -14.52
CA ILE A 62 -8.00 14.53 -14.16
C ILE A 62 -9.07 15.60 -14.02
N THR A 63 -9.05 16.30 -12.90
CA THR A 63 -9.97 17.39 -12.58
C THR A 63 -9.33 18.76 -12.86
N GLN A 64 -10.17 19.80 -13.01
CA GLN A 64 -9.67 21.16 -13.11
C GLN A 64 -8.85 21.58 -11.88
N ALA A 65 -9.26 21.12 -10.70
CA ALA A 65 -8.55 21.40 -9.44
C ALA A 65 -7.12 20.84 -9.44
N ASP A 66 -6.89 19.67 -10.05
CA ASP A 66 -5.54 19.08 -10.16
C ASP A 66 -4.67 19.92 -11.10
N ILE A 67 -5.23 20.36 -12.24
CA ILE A 67 -4.52 21.22 -13.18
C ILE A 67 -4.18 22.57 -12.53
N ASP A 68 -5.13 23.19 -11.83
CA ASP A 68 -4.90 24.47 -11.17
C ASP A 68 -3.87 24.35 -10.05
N ARG A 69 -3.86 23.24 -9.31
CA ARG A 69 -2.83 22.93 -8.31
C ARG A 69 -1.47 22.70 -8.96
N GLY A 70 -1.41 21.88 -10.01
CA GLY A 70 -0.17 21.54 -10.72
C GLY A 70 0.47 22.73 -11.43
N THR A 71 -0.35 23.69 -11.92
CA THR A 71 0.11 24.95 -12.51
C THR A 71 0.41 26.05 -11.50
N GLY A 72 0.24 25.78 -10.19
CA GLY A 72 0.47 26.75 -9.13
C GLY A 72 -0.61 27.83 -8.95
N LYS A 73 -1.76 27.66 -9.61
CA LYS A 73 -2.90 28.58 -9.44
C LYS A 73 -3.63 28.34 -8.11
N ASN A 74 -3.65 27.09 -7.66
CA ASN A 74 -4.22 26.69 -6.39
C ASN A 74 -3.15 25.98 -5.57
N THR A 75 -2.79 26.54 -4.43
CA THR A 75 -1.76 26.03 -3.52
C THR A 75 -2.35 25.34 -2.29
N ASP A 76 -3.66 25.05 -2.27
CA ASP A 76 -4.32 24.37 -1.18
C ASP A 76 -3.69 23.00 -0.90
N GLY A 77 -3.34 22.79 0.35
CA GLY A 77 -2.71 21.55 0.80
C GLY A 77 -1.20 21.45 0.53
N VAL A 78 -0.57 22.49 0.01
CA VAL A 78 0.89 22.58 -0.16
C VAL A 78 1.53 23.10 1.12
N GLY A 79 2.48 22.35 1.67
CA GLY A 79 3.26 22.76 2.84
C GLY A 79 4.28 23.83 2.48
N ILE A 80 4.49 24.76 3.41
CA ILE A 80 5.56 25.77 3.33
C ILE A 80 6.53 25.49 4.47
N VAL A 81 7.80 25.28 4.14
CA VAL A 81 8.88 25.16 5.15
C VAL A 81 9.71 26.43 5.12
N THR A 82 9.70 27.14 6.24
CA THR A 82 10.51 28.35 6.40
C THR A 82 11.74 28.05 7.24
N THR A 83 12.92 28.31 6.69
CA THR A 83 14.18 28.25 7.43
C THR A 83 14.73 29.64 7.63
N THR A 84 15.05 29.97 8.87
CA THR A 84 15.68 31.23 9.24
C THR A 84 17.08 30.93 9.76
N VAL A 85 18.09 31.44 9.09
CA VAL A 85 19.48 31.35 9.54
C VAL A 85 19.89 32.70 10.12
N ASN A 86 20.15 32.73 11.42
CA ASN A 86 20.69 33.91 12.09
C ASN A 86 22.20 33.83 12.02
N SER A 87 22.82 34.63 11.17
CA SER A 87 24.26 34.76 11.17
C SER A 87 24.68 35.96 12.07
N SER A 88 24.82 35.69 13.36
CA SER A 88 25.33 36.68 14.32
C SER A 88 26.88 36.78 14.31
N ALA A 89 27.57 35.90 13.59
CA ALA A 89 29.03 35.79 13.63
C ALA A 89 29.80 36.62 12.58
N VAL A 90 29.10 37.21 11.59
CA VAL A 90 29.73 38.02 10.53
C VAL A 90 29.05 39.36 10.50
N SER A 91 29.81 40.37 10.87
CA SER A 91 29.37 41.78 10.82
C SER A 91 29.00 42.16 9.39
N GLY A 92 27.71 42.43 9.18
CA GLY A 92 27.18 42.86 7.87
C GLY A 92 26.27 41.87 7.16
N LEU A 93 26.21 40.60 7.57
CA LEU A 93 25.18 39.66 7.10
C LEU A 93 24.02 39.65 8.10
N GLY A 94 22.92 40.24 7.72
CA GLY A 94 21.69 40.18 8.49
C GLY A 94 21.06 38.76 8.56
N THR A 95 19.91 38.65 9.16
CA THR A 95 19.15 37.42 9.19
C THR A 95 18.69 37.06 7.76
N VAL A 96 19.06 35.89 7.27
CA VAL A 96 18.59 35.39 5.99
C VAL A 96 17.45 34.40 6.25
N THR A 97 16.26 34.73 5.75
CA THR A 97 15.09 33.85 5.81
C THR A 97 14.84 33.33 4.40
N SER A 98 14.80 32.02 4.23
CA SER A 98 14.41 31.37 2.98
C SER A 98 13.13 30.55 3.19
N ASN A 99 12.21 30.70 2.26
CA ASN A 99 10.98 29.93 2.21
C ASN A 99 11.11 28.83 1.18
N TRP A 100 10.80 27.61 1.59
CA TRP A 100 10.80 26.43 0.75
C TRP A 100 9.34 26.03 0.55
N TYR A 101 8.95 25.88 -0.70
CA TYR A 101 7.59 25.47 -1.04
C TYR A 101 7.58 24.00 -1.40
N GLU A 102 6.62 23.27 -0.85
CA GLU A 102 6.38 21.89 -1.25
C GLU A 102 5.87 21.86 -2.69
N SER A 103 6.26 20.84 -3.44
CA SER A 103 5.79 20.63 -4.80
C SER A 103 4.25 20.43 -4.83
N SER A 104 3.58 21.13 -5.72
CA SER A 104 2.12 21.08 -5.87
C SER A 104 1.64 20.08 -6.93
N ASN A 105 2.56 19.40 -7.62
CA ASN A 105 2.26 18.46 -8.71
C ASN A 105 1.90 17.05 -8.20
N PHE A 106 0.90 16.95 -7.36
CA PHE A 106 0.44 15.67 -6.83
C PHE A 106 -1.06 15.44 -7.06
N ILE A 107 -1.43 14.17 -7.05
CA ILE A 107 -2.83 13.69 -7.01
C ILE A 107 -3.02 12.96 -5.67
N GLU A 108 -4.19 13.12 -5.07
CA GLU A 108 -4.58 12.33 -3.89
C GLU A 108 -5.03 10.94 -4.33
N VAL A 109 -4.45 9.93 -3.69
CA VAL A 109 -4.72 8.52 -3.98
C VAL A 109 -5.53 7.93 -2.82
N PRO A 110 -6.48 7.02 -3.10
CA PRO A 110 -7.28 6.39 -2.05
C PRO A 110 -6.43 5.66 -1.02
N ASP A 111 -6.88 5.71 0.23
CA ASP A 111 -6.18 5.15 1.39
C ASP A 111 -5.79 3.65 1.28
N PRO A 112 -6.59 2.74 0.67
CA PRO A 112 -6.20 1.35 0.53
C PRO A 112 -4.99 1.09 -0.38
N VAL A 113 -4.53 2.07 -1.17
CA VAL A 113 -3.37 1.91 -2.06
C VAL A 113 -2.09 1.93 -1.24
N ILE A 114 -1.28 0.87 -1.33
CA ILE A 114 0.00 0.73 -0.62
C ILE A 114 1.16 1.26 -1.45
N GLY A 115 1.14 0.98 -2.75
CA GLY A 115 2.21 1.36 -3.66
C GLY A 115 1.73 1.50 -5.09
N ILE A 116 2.44 2.30 -5.87
CA ILE A 116 2.17 2.53 -7.29
C ILE A 116 3.42 2.15 -8.06
N GLU A 117 3.25 1.28 -9.06
CA GLU A 117 4.35 0.78 -9.89
C GLU A 117 4.52 1.62 -11.14
N LYS A 118 3.42 1.84 -11.88
CA LYS A 118 3.43 2.56 -13.15
C LYS A 118 2.22 3.47 -13.31
N ILE A 119 2.41 4.49 -14.14
CA ILE A 119 1.34 5.40 -14.55
C ILE A 119 1.21 5.31 -16.07
N PHE A 120 0.02 4.95 -16.54
CA PHE A 120 -0.31 4.96 -17.95
C PHE A 120 -1.21 6.16 -18.24
N LYS A 121 -0.80 6.99 -19.16
CA LYS A 121 -1.66 8.04 -19.69
C LYS A 121 -2.50 7.45 -20.81
N PHE A 122 -3.81 7.47 -20.66
CA PHE A 122 -4.72 7.02 -21.69
C PHE A 122 -5.04 8.22 -22.59
N ASP A 123 -4.29 8.36 -23.67
CA ASP A 123 -4.56 9.34 -24.69
C ASP A 123 -5.35 8.68 -25.83
N THR A 124 -6.61 9.06 -25.96
CA THR A 124 -7.48 8.57 -27.04
C THR A 124 -6.96 9.01 -28.42
N SER A 125 -6.17 10.08 -28.48
CA SER A 125 -5.56 10.55 -29.72
C SER A 125 -4.43 9.65 -30.20
N SER A 126 -3.77 8.91 -29.31
CA SER A 126 -2.69 7.98 -29.68
C SER A 126 -3.18 6.73 -30.39
N ILE A 127 -4.46 6.36 -30.20
CA ILE A 127 -5.11 5.29 -30.97
C ILE A 127 -5.47 5.77 -32.37
N SER A 128 -5.73 7.06 -32.55
CA SER A 128 -6.02 7.67 -33.86
C SER A 128 -4.76 7.91 -34.71
N GLY A 129 -3.56 7.70 -34.16
CA GLY A 129 -2.28 7.85 -34.86
C GLY A 129 -2.02 6.87 -35.99
N GLY A 130 -3.01 6.03 -36.31
CA GLY A 130 -3.02 5.15 -37.47
C GLY A 130 -2.07 3.97 -37.40
N MET A 131 -2.10 3.18 -38.46
CA MET A 131 -1.38 1.93 -38.68
C MET A 131 0.17 2.05 -38.55
N PHE A 132 0.70 3.25 -38.53
CA PHE A 132 2.14 3.55 -38.43
C PHE A 132 2.59 3.88 -36.99
N SER A 133 1.68 3.87 -36.01
CA SER A 133 2.04 4.03 -34.60
C SER A 133 2.88 2.82 -34.13
N ILE A 134 4.01 3.06 -33.48
CA ILE A 134 4.86 2.01 -32.90
C ILE A 134 4.05 1.13 -31.93
N LYS A 135 3.14 1.74 -31.16
CA LYS A 135 2.24 1.01 -30.23
C LYS A 135 1.27 0.09 -30.97
N TYR A 136 0.75 0.51 -32.13
CA TYR A 136 -0.10 -0.35 -32.96
C TYR A 136 0.69 -1.51 -33.55
N GLN A 137 1.90 -1.25 -34.02
CA GLN A 137 2.78 -2.31 -34.54
C GLN A 137 3.20 -3.32 -33.47
N LEU A 138 3.46 -2.85 -32.23
CA LEU A 138 3.71 -3.70 -31.06
C LEU A 138 2.51 -4.61 -30.79
N PHE A 139 1.31 -4.05 -30.74
CA PHE A 139 0.08 -4.81 -30.51
C PHE A 139 -0.18 -5.83 -31.62
N MET A 140 0.01 -5.44 -32.88
CA MET A 140 -0.15 -6.35 -34.00
C MET A 140 0.91 -7.45 -34.03
N ASN A 141 2.12 -7.16 -33.58
CA ASN A 141 3.18 -8.15 -33.47
C ASN A 141 2.86 -9.19 -32.38
N ASP A 142 2.39 -8.77 -31.22
CA ASP A 142 1.92 -9.67 -30.14
C ASP A 142 0.78 -10.55 -30.64
N LEU A 143 -0.17 -10.00 -31.38
CA LEU A 143 -1.29 -10.75 -31.93
C LEU A 143 -0.85 -11.75 -33.00
N TYR A 144 0.12 -11.38 -33.84
CA TYR A 144 0.66 -12.23 -34.89
C TYR A 144 1.39 -13.46 -34.31
N TYR A 145 2.20 -13.25 -33.25
CA TYR A 145 2.97 -14.33 -32.63
C TYR A 145 2.14 -15.19 -31.67
N PHE A 146 0.94 -14.80 -31.32
CA PHE A 146 0.06 -15.59 -30.45
C PHE A 146 -0.22 -17.01 -31.01
N ASN A 147 -0.19 -17.20 -32.33
CA ASN A 147 -0.37 -18.49 -32.99
C ASN A 147 0.93 -19.13 -33.48
N SER A 148 2.08 -18.52 -33.20
CA SER A 148 3.37 -18.97 -33.66
C SER A 148 4.08 -19.84 -32.62
N VAL A 149 4.60 -21.01 -33.05
CA VAL A 149 5.34 -21.93 -32.18
C VAL A 149 6.80 -21.49 -31.97
N ASN A 150 7.23 -20.43 -32.63
CA ASN A 150 8.64 -20.00 -32.61
C ASN A 150 8.92 -19.02 -31.46
N LEU A 151 9.00 -19.55 -30.24
CA LEU A 151 9.25 -18.80 -29.00
C LEU A 151 10.56 -18.01 -29.04
N LEU A 152 11.59 -18.49 -29.77
CA LEU A 152 12.87 -17.79 -29.82
C LEU A 152 12.76 -16.46 -30.58
N GLN A 153 12.13 -16.47 -31.76
CA GLN A 153 11.90 -15.24 -32.54
C GLN A 153 10.97 -14.25 -31.78
N TYR A 154 9.94 -14.78 -31.14
CA TYR A 154 9.06 -13.97 -30.30
C TYR A 154 9.84 -13.27 -29.17
N ALA A 155 10.66 -14.02 -28.42
CA ALA A 155 11.46 -13.47 -27.32
C ALA A 155 12.46 -12.41 -27.80
N MET A 156 13.14 -12.67 -28.94
CA MET A 156 14.08 -11.70 -29.54
C MET A 156 13.36 -10.42 -30.01
N THR A 157 12.23 -10.56 -30.67
CA THR A 157 11.44 -9.40 -31.13
C THR A 157 10.89 -8.60 -29.97
N LYS A 158 10.40 -9.27 -28.93
CA LYS A 158 9.90 -8.63 -27.72
C LYS A 158 10.99 -7.84 -27.00
N SER A 159 12.18 -8.45 -26.81
CA SER A 159 13.31 -7.76 -26.20
C SER A 159 13.75 -6.54 -27.01
N TYR A 160 13.80 -6.64 -28.34
CA TYR A 160 14.13 -5.51 -29.21
C TYR A 160 13.11 -4.37 -29.14
N LEU A 161 11.82 -4.71 -29.03
CA LEU A 161 10.75 -3.73 -28.89
C LEU A 161 10.75 -3.08 -27.50
N GLU A 162 11.07 -3.83 -26.44
CA GLU A 162 11.27 -3.28 -25.10
C GLU A 162 12.46 -2.30 -25.07
N ASP A 163 13.55 -2.60 -25.78
CA ASP A 163 14.70 -1.69 -25.91
C ASP A 163 14.30 -0.39 -26.65
N ILE A 164 13.50 -0.50 -27.72
CA ILE A 164 12.99 0.66 -28.47
C ILE A 164 12.05 1.48 -27.58
N ASP A 165 11.15 0.84 -26.85
CA ASP A 165 10.24 1.51 -25.94
C ASP A 165 11.02 2.24 -24.84
N HIS A 166 12.05 1.62 -24.26
CA HIS A 166 12.93 2.24 -23.26
C HIS A 166 13.69 3.47 -23.81
N LEU A 167 14.10 3.43 -25.07
CA LEU A 167 14.81 4.56 -25.71
C LEU A 167 13.89 5.71 -26.11
N LEU A 168 12.65 5.40 -26.49
CA LEU A 168 11.69 6.40 -26.98
C LEU A 168 10.71 6.89 -25.92
N THR A 169 10.46 6.09 -24.91
CA THR A 169 9.54 6.43 -23.83
C THR A 169 10.35 6.81 -22.59
N THR A 170 10.38 8.09 -22.27
CA THR A 170 10.91 8.52 -20.97
C THR A 170 9.96 8.03 -19.88
N ASP A 171 10.43 7.07 -19.10
CA ASP A 171 9.70 6.61 -17.91
C ASP A 171 9.50 7.78 -16.95
N LYS A 172 8.24 8.13 -16.72
CA LYS A 172 7.89 9.18 -15.77
C LYS A 172 8.15 8.65 -14.37
N GLN A 173 8.96 9.37 -13.61
CA GLN A 173 9.26 8.98 -12.24
C GLN A 173 7.99 9.02 -11.39
N VAL A 174 7.68 7.90 -10.76
CA VAL A 174 6.58 7.77 -9.83
C VAL A 174 7.10 8.00 -8.42
N ARG A 175 6.61 9.05 -7.76
CA ARG A 175 6.92 9.33 -6.36
C ARG A 175 5.63 9.27 -5.57
N PHE A 176 5.46 8.20 -4.82
CA PHE A 176 4.27 7.98 -3.98
C PHE A 176 4.65 7.89 -2.51
N ASN A 177 3.88 8.56 -1.66
CA ASN A 177 4.01 8.48 -0.21
C ASN A 177 2.71 8.01 0.42
N LYS A 178 2.71 6.77 0.93
CA LYS A 178 1.55 6.16 1.59
C LYS A 178 1.04 6.95 2.80
N ARG A 179 1.93 7.59 3.55
CA ARG A 179 1.54 8.33 4.77
C ARG A 179 0.83 9.64 4.47
N GLN A 180 1.04 10.19 3.28
CA GLN A 180 0.38 11.40 2.81
C GLN A 180 -0.71 11.09 1.78
N ASN A 181 -0.78 9.86 1.28
CA ASN A 181 -1.65 9.44 0.16
C ASN A 181 -1.47 10.31 -1.10
N ARG A 182 -0.25 10.82 -1.31
CA ARG A 182 0.07 11.71 -2.42
C ARG A 182 0.93 11.02 -3.45
N LEU A 183 0.47 11.07 -4.69
CA LEU A 183 1.20 10.65 -5.88
C LEU A 183 1.73 11.90 -6.59
N TYR A 184 3.04 12.11 -6.54
CA TYR A 184 3.70 13.20 -7.26
C TYR A 184 4.00 12.76 -8.70
N MET A 185 3.66 13.63 -9.64
CA MET A 185 3.84 13.37 -11.06
C MET A 185 4.55 14.55 -11.71
N ASP A 186 5.70 14.28 -12.33
CA ASP A 186 6.46 15.28 -13.08
C ASP A 186 5.94 15.35 -14.52
N ILE A 187 4.74 15.92 -14.69
CA ILE A 187 4.09 16.17 -15.97
C ILE A 187 3.87 17.67 -16.17
N ASP A 188 3.74 18.10 -17.43
CA ASP A 188 3.32 19.47 -17.73
C ASP A 188 1.81 19.61 -17.57
N TRP A 189 1.39 20.06 -16.38
CA TRP A 189 -0.02 20.28 -16.05
C TRP A 189 -0.69 21.35 -16.94
N GLY A 190 0.11 22.27 -17.52
CA GLY A 190 -0.42 23.29 -18.42
C GLY A 190 -0.85 22.75 -19.78
N ALA A 191 -0.27 21.62 -20.19
CA ALA A 191 -0.61 20.94 -21.44
C ALA A 191 -1.72 19.87 -21.27
N GLU A 192 -2.12 19.58 -20.02
CA GLU A 192 -3.15 18.59 -19.74
C GLU A 192 -4.56 19.16 -19.92
N SER A 193 -5.46 18.32 -20.44
CA SER A 193 -6.87 18.65 -20.57
C SER A 193 -7.68 18.04 -19.43
N VAL A 194 -8.69 18.77 -18.99
CA VAL A 194 -9.70 18.23 -18.07
C VAL A 194 -10.36 17.02 -18.72
N ASP A 195 -10.73 16.07 -17.90
CA ASP A 195 -11.37 14.82 -18.33
C ASP A 195 -10.45 13.77 -18.97
N ASN A 196 -9.15 14.03 -19.08
CA ASN A 196 -8.19 12.99 -19.45
C ASN A 196 -8.10 11.92 -18.37
N TRP A 197 -7.89 10.68 -18.81
CA TRP A 197 -7.79 9.54 -17.92
C TRP A 197 -6.33 9.17 -17.66
N LEU A 198 -6.04 8.88 -16.39
CA LEU A 198 -4.82 8.23 -15.95
C LEU A 198 -5.18 6.83 -15.47
N ILE A 199 -4.35 5.86 -15.82
CA ILE A 199 -4.44 4.52 -15.28
C ILE A 199 -3.22 4.30 -14.41
N LEU A 200 -3.46 3.99 -13.14
CA LEU A 200 -2.43 3.71 -12.16
C LEU A 200 -2.33 2.20 -11.97
N ASP A 201 -1.17 1.63 -12.23
CA ASP A 201 -0.85 0.26 -11.85
C ASP A 201 -0.36 0.27 -10.41
N CYS A 202 -1.16 -0.28 -9.51
CA CYS A 202 -0.94 -0.13 -8.08
C CYS A 202 -1.26 -1.40 -7.29
N TYR A 203 -0.72 -1.44 -6.08
CA TYR A 203 -1.01 -2.47 -5.09
C TYR A 203 -2.00 -1.92 -4.06
N ARG A 204 -3.12 -2.64 -3.90
CA ARG A 204 -4.16 -2.32 -2.92
C ARG A 204 -4.10 -3.31 -1.77
N ALA A 205 -4.18 -2.80 -0.52
CA ALA A 205 -4.41 -3.64 0.64
C ALA A 205 -5.80 -4.27 0.58
N LEU A 206 -5.87 -5.56 0.89
CA LEU A 206 -7.14 -6.26 1.03
C LEU A 206 -7.75 -5.91 2.39
N ASP A 207 -8.82 -5.10 2.36
CA ASP A 207 -9.57 -4.76 3.56
C ASP A 207 -10.45 -5.96 3.99
N PRO A 208 -10.26 -6.49 5.20
CA PRO A 208 -11.06 -7.61 5.71
C PRO A 208 -12.56 -7.31 5.81
N ALA A 209 -12.97 -6.03 5.90
CA ALA A 209 -14.37 -5.64 5.90
C ALA A 209 -15.04 -5.94 4.55
N THR A 210 -14.29 -5.76 3.46
CA THR A 210 -14.78 -6.02 2.09
C THR A 210 -14.47 -7.47 1.67
N PHE A 211 -13.30 -7.99 2.02
CA PHE A 211 -12.78 -9.31 1.64
C PHE A 211 -12.70 -10.23 2.86
N THR A 212 -13.84 -10.76 3.29
CA THR A 212 -13.98 -11.54 4.52
C THR A 212 -13.12 -12.81 4.56
N ASN A 213 -12.73 -13.35 3.39
CA ASN A 213 -11.85 -14.52 3.30
C ASN A 213 -10.47 -14.31 3.91
N VAL A 214 -10.02 -13.06 4.08
CA VAL A 214 -8.77 -12.72 4.76
C VAL A 214 -8.73 -13.31 6.17
N TYR A 215 -9.85 -13.30 6.90
CA TYR A 215 -9.93 -13.92 8.24
C TYR A 215 -9.74 -15.44 8.25
N ASN A 216 -9.89 -16.10 7.10
CA ASN A 216 -9.70 -17.54 7.02
C ASN A 216 -8.27 -17.96 6.64
N ASP A 217 -7.39 -17.00 6.42
CA ASP A 217 -5.99 -17.27 6.14
C ASP A 217 -5.29 -17.96 7.32
N LEU A 218 -4.45 -18.95 7.01
CA LEU A 218 -3.77 -19.77 8.03
C LEU A 218 -2.69 -18.98 8.76
N PHE A 219 -1.91 -18.18 8.01
CA PHE A 219 -0.84 -17.38 8.60
C PHE A 219 -1.43 -16.35 9.56
N LEU A 220 -2.47 -15.60 9.14
CA LEU A 220 -3.12 -14.59 9.96
C LEU A 220 -3.68 -15.20 11.26
N LYS A 221 -4.36 -16.36 11.15
CA LYS A 221 -4.89 -17.10 12.32
C LYS A 221 -3.81 -17.48 13.31
N GLN A 222 -2.70 -18.01 12.82
CA GLN A 222 -1.58 -18.42 13.69
C GLN A 222 -0.88 -17.21 14.32
N TRP A 223 -0.65 -16.18 13.52
CA TRP A 223 0.06 -14.98 13.96
C TRP A 223 -0.72 -14.23 15.05
N VAL A 224 -1.99 -13.93 14.82
CA VAL A 224 -2.83 -13.25 15.81
C VAL A 224 -2.99 -14.09 17.08
N THR A 225 -3.16 -15.41 16.94
CA THR A 225 -3.20 -16.30 18.13
C THR A 225 -1.90 -16.20 18.93
N ALA A 226 -0.73 -16.11 18.28
CA ALA A 226 0.55 -15.94 18.93
C ALA A 226 0.69 -14.57 19.61
N LEU A 227 0.19 -13.48 18.98
CA LEU A 227 0.17 -12.15 19.59
C LEU A 227 -0.69 -12.13 20.86
N ILE A 228 -1.89 -12.70 20.81
CA ILE A 228 -2.78 -12.78 21.98
C ILE A 228 -2.13 -13.65 23.07
N LYS A 229 -1.49 -14.78 22.72
CA LYS A 229 -0.75 -15.61 23.67
C LYS A 229 0.38 -14.83 24.35
N LYS A 230 1.14 -14.08 23.57
CA LYS A 230 2.22 -13.21 24.07
C LYS A 230 1.66 -12.17 25.05
N GLN A 231 0.57 -11.48 24.69
CA GLN A 231 -0.10 -10.52 25.57
C GLN A 231 -0.59 -11.17 26.86
N TRP A 232 -1.18 -12.36 26.75
CA TRP A 232 -1.60 -13.13 27.94
C TRP A 232 -0.41 -13.44 28.85
N GLY A 233 0.70 -13.94 28.30
CA GLY A 233 1.93 -14.19 29.06
C GLY A 233 2.47 -12.93 29.75
N GLN A 234 2.45 -11.79 29.06
CA GLN A 234 2.86 -10.50 29.63
C GLN A 234 1.95 -10.08 30.79
N ASN A 235 0.64 -10.20 30.65
CA ASN A 235 -0.32 -9.89 31.71
C ASN A 235 -0.13 -10.78 32.93
N MET A 236 0.20 -12.05 32.70
CA MET A 236 0.40 -13.05 33.77
C MET A 236 1.81 -13.00 34.39
N SER A 237 2.77 -12.35 33.74
CA SER A 237 4.17 -12.32 34.23
C SER A 237 4.33 -11.69 35.62
N LYS A 238 3.43 -10.79 36.00
CA LYS A 238 3.40 -10.17 37.34
C LYS A 238 3.09 -11.18 38.46
N PHE A 239 2.55 -12.35 38.13
CA PHE A 239 2.20 -13.39 39.08
C PHE A 239 3.27 -14.50 39.19
N LYS A 240 4.51 -14.19 38.86
CA LYS A 240 5.61 -15.13 38.96
C LYS A 240 5.85 -15.55 40.42
N GLY A 241 5.86 -16.85 40.66
CA GLY A 241 6.14 -17.41 42.01
C GLY A 241 5.01 -17.26 43.01
N VAL A 242 3.79 -16.89 42.58
CA VAL A 242 2.63 -16.84 43.48
C VAL A 242 2.15 -18.25 43.79
N LYS A 243 2.18 -18.62 45.08
CA LYS A 243 1.69 -19.94 45.55
C LYS A 243 0.19 -19.86 45.82
N LEU A 244 -0.57 -20.67 45.10
CA LEU A 244 -1.99 -20.84 45.33
C LEU A 244 -2.25 -21.80 46.52
N PRO A 245 -3.42 -21.69 47.19
CA PRO A 245 -3.83 -22.69 48.18
C PRO A 245 -3.81 -24.09 47.56
N GLY A 246 -3.01 -24.99 48.16
CA GLY A 246 -2.79 -26.32 47.59
C GLY A 246 -1.37 -26.57 47.04
N GLY A 247 -0.48 -25.56 47.12
CA GLY A 247 0.94 -25.71 46.76
C GLY A 247 1.24 -25.57 45.26
N ILE A 248 0.26 -25.20 44.47
CA ILE A 248 0.44 -24.93 43.01
C ILE A 248 1.08 -23.55 42.84
N GLU A 249 2.20 -23.51 42.15
CA GLU A 249 2.89 -22.25 41.80
C GLU A 249 2.43 -21.75 40.45
N MET A 250 1.94 -20.51 40.41
CA MET A 250 1.64 -19.84 39.15
C MET A 250 2.90 -19.25 38.55
N ASN A 251 3.20 -19.66 37.32
CA ASN A 251 4.37 -19.15 36.59
C ASN A 251 3.95 -18.56 35.22
N GLY A 252 3.48 -17.32 35.26
CA GLY A 252 3.04 -16.64 34.04
C GLY A 252 4.15 -16.44 32.97
N SER A 253 5.42 -16.51 33.38
CA SER A 253 6.55 -16.40 32.46
C SER A 253 6.73 -17.60 31.52
N GLU A 254 6.08 -18.75 31.81
CA GLU A 254 6.10 -19.92 30.93
C GLU A 254 5.10 -19.84 29.78
N ILE A 255 4.15 -18.92 29.86
CA ILE A 255 3.17 -18.66 28.79
C ILE A 255 3.75 -17.72 27.71
N TYR A 256 4.66 -16.81 28.13
CA TYR A 256 5.34 -15.86 27.27
C TYR A 256 6.38 -16.53 26.39
#